data_cfe83ba04197b7eb89c7a6fff1f45528
#
_entry.id   cfe83ba04197b7eb89c7a6fff1f45528
#
_cell.length_a   1.000
_cell.length_b   1.000
_cell.length_c   1.000
_cell.angle_alpha   90.00
_cell.angle_beta   90.00
_cell.angle_gamma   90.00
#
_symmetry.space_group_name_H-M   'P 1'
#
loop_
_entity.id
_entity.type
_entity.pdbx_description
1 polymer ?
#
loop_
_entity_poly.entity_id
_entity_poly.type
_entity_poly.pdbx_seq_one_letter_code
_entity_poly.pdbx_strand_id
1 'polypeptide(L)'
;MHYYVKDFLDPICLQEALDRLPAWRREQALRFKHTEGQMECAFSYLLLCEALQREYGISEQPHFLIGEHGKPTLLEFPHVHFNLSHCKAGIAVAVSDAPVGIDIECIGRGNDAVARYFMSDVEYARYAQAEHPDLVFAELWTRKEAVVKLTGRGIDDNLKQLLSLSNHVELVTRMEIEKGYAVSIAQYIDCGK
;
A
#
# COMPACT_ATOMS: atom_id res chain seq x y z
N MET A 1 12.68 7.75 -2.24
CA MET A 1 11.46 7.00 -1.85
C MET A 1 11.43 6.85 -0.33
N HIS A 2 10.36 7.32 0.29
CA HIS A 2 10.13 7.22 1.73
C HIS A 2 8.80 6.53 1.99
N TYR A 3 8.69 5.77 3.06
CA TYR A 3 7.44 5.14 3.44
C TYR A 3 7.21 5.17 4.95
N TYR A 4 5.96 5.17 5.32
CA TYR A 4 5.47 5.24 6.69
C TYR A 4 4.41 4.17 6.90
N VAL A 5 4.43 3.54 8.07
CA VAL A 5 3.40 2.60 8.48
C VAL A 5 2.83 3.04 9.82
N LYS A 6 1.51 3.02 9.93
CA LYS A 6 0.78 3.24 11.18
C LYS A 6 0.03 1.96 11.54
N ASP A 7 0.42 1.37 12.65
CA ASP A 7 -0.26 0.18 13.19
C ASP A 7 -1.59 0.57 13.84
N PHE A 8 -2.59 -0.29 13.74
CA PHE A 8 -3.86 -0.17 14.45
C PHE A 8 -3.85 -0.82 15.83
N LEU A 9 -2.70 -1.27 16.32
CA LEU A 9 -2.53 -1.84 17.66
C LEU A 9 -2.64 -0.77 18.76
N ASP A 10 -2.33 0.48 18.45
CA ASP A 10 -2.50 1.59 19.37
C ASP A 10 -3.97 2.02 19.45
N PRO A 11 -4.48 2.36 20.65
CA PRO A 11 -5.83 2.89 20.79
C PRO A 11 -5.93 4.22 20.02
N ILE A 12 -6.65 4.16 18.91
CA ILE A 12 -6.82 5.32 18.03
C ILE A 12 -8.23 5.86 18.22
N CYS A 13 -8.32 7.12 18.63
CA CYS A 13 -9.59 7.80 18.69
C CYS A 13 -10.03 8.25 17.28
N LEU A 14 -11.02 7.54 16.69
CA LEU A 14 -11.58 7.93 15.40
C LEU A 14 -12.07 9.38 15.42
N GLN A 15 -12.69 9.83 16.51
CA GLN A 15 -13.20 11.20 16.61
C GLN A 15 -12.09 12.24 16.50
N GLU A 16 -10.97 12.02 17.18
CA GLU A 16 -9.80 12.92 17.08
C GLU A 16 -9.24 12.96 15.66
N ALA A 17 -9.20 11.79 14.98
CA ALA A 17 -8.77 11.75 13.59
C ALA A 17 -9.72 12.54 12.68
N LEU A 18 -11.04 12.34 12.82
CA LEU A 18 -12.04 13.05 12.04
C LEU A 18 -11.99 14.58 12.26
N ASP A 19 -11.68 15.03 13.48
CA ASP A 19 -11.60 16.44 13.81
C ASP A 19 -10.36 17.13 13.20
N ARG A 20 -9.34 16.34 12.83
CA ARG A 20 -8.12 16.82 12.15
C ARG A 20 -8.26 16.87 10.62
N LEU A 21 -9.32 16.26 10.06
CA LEU A 21 -9.53 16.23 8.61
C LEU A 21 -10.13 17.55 8.11
N PRO A 22 -9.80 17.96 6.86
CA PRO A 22 -10.58 18.98 6.17
C PRO A 22 -12.03 18.53 5.97
N ALA A 23 -12.95 19.48 5.90
CA ALA A 23 -14.39 19.20 5.84
C ALA A 23 -14.77 18.17 4.75
N TRP A 24 -14.20 18.31 3.55
CA TRP A 24 -14.48 17.43 2.42
C TRP A 24 -14.01 15.98 2.68
N ARG A 25 -12.84 15.81 3.33
CA ARG A 25 -12.30 14.48 3.63
C ARG A 25 -13.04 13.83 4.78
N ARG A 26 -13.42 14.63 5.78
CA ARG A 26 -14.27 14.17 6.89
C ARG A 26 -15.62 13.67 6.38
N GLU A 27 -16.27 14.44 5.49
CA GLU A 27 -17.52 14.01 4.84
C GLU A 27 -17.34 12.69 4.09
N GLN A 28 -16.26 12.53 3.33
CA GLN A 28 -15.94 11.29 2.63
C GLN A 28 -15.76 10.11 3.60
N ALA A 29 -15.04 10.29 4.69
CA ALA A 29 -14.85 9.26 5.71
C ALA A 29 -16.19 8.83 6.32
N LEU A 30 -17.07 9.79 6.63
CA LEU A 30 -18.38 9.51 7.24
C LEU A 30 -19.39 8.81 6.28
N ARG A 31 -19.11 8.71 4.98
CA ARG A 31 -19.91 7.91 4.03
C ARG A 31 -19.72 6.40 4.22
N PHE A 32 -18.63 5.98 4.83
CA PHE A 32 -18.43 4.57 5.15
C PHE A 32 -19.36 4.14 6.29
N LYS A 33 -20.05 3.01 6.09
CA LYS A 33 -21.03 2.48 7.07
C LYS A 33 -20.37 1.91 8.32
N HIS A 34 -19.16 1.36 8.17
CA HIS A 34 -18.43 0.70 9.25
C HIS A 34 -17.27 1.56 9.74
N THR A 35 -17.02 1.49 11.03
CA THR A 35 -15.96 2.25 11.70
C THR A 35 -14.58 1.96 11.10
N GLU A 36 -14.32 0.71 10.69
CA GLU A 36 -13.06 0.34 10.05
C GLU A 36 -12.81 1.17 8.79
N GLY A 37 -13.80 1.27 7.88
CA GLY A 37 -13.65 2.07 6.66
C GLY A 37 -13.50 3.58 6.93
N GLN A 38 -14.16 4.09 7.99
CA GLN A 38 -13.97 5.48 8.43
C GLN A 38 -12.54 5.70 8.92
N MET A 39 -12.01 4.77 9.73
CA MET A 39 -10.63 4.79 10.23
C MET A 39 -9.63 4.73 9.07
N GLU A 40 -9.78 3.75 8.17
CA GLU A 40 -8.91 3.61 7.00
C GLU A 40 -8.86 4.89 6.17
N CYS A 41 -10.03 5.49 5.89
CA CYS A 41 -10.13 6.74 5.14
C CYS A 41 -9.45 7.92 5.87
N ALA A 42 -9.70 8.08 7.17
CA ALA A 42 -9.17 9.17 7.96
C ALA A 42 -7.66 9.07 8.15
N PHE A 43 -7.19 7.91 8.61
CA PHE A 43 -5.79 7.72 8.95
C PHE A 43 -4.88 7.63 7.73
N SER A 44 -5.34 7.08 6.61
CA SER A 44 -4.57 7.10 5.36
C SER A 44 -4.28 8.53 4.91
N TYR A 45 -5.26 9.43 5.03
CA TYR A 45 -5.07 10.82 4.67
C TYR A 45 -4.12 11.55 5.64
N LEU A 46 -4.31 11.35 6.95
CA LEU A 46 -3.46 11.99 7.96
C LEU A 46 -2.00 11.52 7.86
N LEU A 47 -1.79 10.21 7.62
CA LEU A 47 -0.46 9.67 7.44
C LEU A 47 0.21 10.18 6.16
N LEU A 48 -0.57 10.37 5.08
CA LEU A 48 -0.07 11.01 3.87
C LEU A 48 0.34 12.47 4.12
N CYS A 49 -0.49 13.26 4.82
CA CYS A 49 -0.14 14.64 5.18
C CYS A 49 1.14 14.68 6.02
N GLU A 50 1.30 13.76 6.98
CA GLU A 50 2.52 13.65 7.77
C GLU A 50 3.74 13.32 6.92
N ALA A 51 3.63 12.37 5.98
CA ALA A 51 4.70 12.01 5.07
C ALA A 51 5.09 13.19 4.15
N LEU A 52 4.11 13.90 3.60
CA LEU A 52 4.32 15.09 2.75
C LEU A 52 5.01 16.21 3.53
N GLN A 53 4.60 16.45 4.77
CA GLN A 53 5.23 17.45 5.62
C GLN A 53 6.69 17.11 5.93
N ARG A 54 6.97 15.85 6.25
CA ARG A 54 8.32 15.41 6.64
C ARG A 54 9.30 15.41 5.47
N GLU A 55 8.87 14.93 4.31
CA GLU A 55 9.77 14.69 3.18
C GLU A 55 9.84 15.88 2.21
N TYR A 56 8.77 16.67 2.12
CA TYR A 56 8.64 17.76 1.14
C TYR A 56 8.36 19.13 1.78
N GLY A 57 8.18 19.21 3.09
CA GLY A 57 7.81 20.45 3.78
C GLY A 57 6.40 20.96 3.43
N ILE A 58 5.57 20.10 2.82
CA ILE A 58 4.20 20.46 2.41
C ILE A 58 3.28 20.38 3.63
N SER A 59 2.79 21.52 4.08
CA SER A 59 1.86 21.66 5.22
C SER A 59 0.40 21.81 4.78
N GLU A 60 0.17 22.11 3.53
CA GLU A 60 -1.14 22.26 2.92
C GLU A 60 -1.87 20.92 2.88
N GLN A 61 -3.17 20.97 3.04
CA GLN A 61 -4.05 19.80 2.94
C GLN A 61 -4.31 19.48 1.46
N PRO A 62 -3.68 18.43 0.88
CA PRO A 62 -3.74 18.19 -0.55
C PRO A 62 -5.10 17.69 -0.99
N HIS A 63 -5.51 18.08 -2.20
CA HIS A 63 -6.63 17.47 -2.92
C HIS A 63 -6.14 16.44 -3.92
N PHE A 64 -7.03 15.51 -4.27
CA PHE A 64 -6.71 14.42 -5.19
C PHE A 64 -7.36 14.61 -6.55
N LEU A 65 -6.59 14.32 -7.59
CA LEU A 65 -7.11 14.01 -8.92
C LEU A 65 -7.14 12.48 -9.05
N ILE A 66 -8.26 11.96 -9.52
CA ILE A 66 -8.40 10.52 -9.77
C ILE A 66 -8.08 10.25 -11.23
N GLY A 67 -7.04 9.46 -11.47
CA GLY A 67 -6.64 9.03 -12.80
C GLY A 67 -7.62 8.03 -13.43
N GLU A 68 -7.42 7.72 -14.71
CA GLU A 68 -8.29 6.84 -15.52
C GLU A 68 -8.51 5.46 -14.88
N HIS A 69 -7.48 4.91 -14.21
CA HIS A 69 -7.54 3.62 -13.52
C HIS A 69 -7.77 3.73 -12.01
N GLY A 70 -8.26 4.88 -11.53
CA GLY A 70 -8.61 5.09 -10.13
C GLY A 70 -7.41 5.42 -9.20
N LYS A 71 -6.16 5.45 -9.71
CA LYS A 71 -4.99 5.84 -8.93
C LYS A 71 -5.04 7.35 -8.65
N PRO A 72 -5.04 7.79 -7.37
CA PRO A 72 -5.04 9.22 -7.04
C PRO A 72 -3.65 9.83 -7.26
N THR A 73 -3.64 11.12 -7.65
CA THR A 73 -2.46 11.99 -7.68
C THR A 73 -2.75 13.27 -6.90
N LEU A 74 -1.71 14.00 -6.51
CA LEU A 74 -1.87 15.28 -5.81
C LEU A 74 -2.18 16.39 -6.82
N LEU A 75 -3.25 17.14 -6.60
CA LEU A 75 -3.67 18.22 -7.49
C LEU A 75 -2.64 19.36 -7.48
N GLU A 76 -2.23 19.80 -6.28
CA GLU A 76 -1.36 20.95 -6.09
C GLU A 76 0.13 20.62 -6.28
N PHE A 77 0.50 19.33 -6.14
CA PHE A 77 1.89 18.86 -6.14
C PHE A 77 2.10 17.68 -7.13
N PRO A 78 1.89 17.90 -8.44
CA PRO A 78 1.89 16.81 -9.43
C PRO A 78 3.26 16.12 -9.61
N HIS A 79 4.35 16.74 -9.12
CA HIS A 79 5.70 16.17 -9.12
C HIS A 79 5.98 15.23 -7.95
N VAL A 80 5.10 15.19 -6.94
CA VAL A 80 5.20 14.28 -5.81
C VAL A 80 4.27 13.09 -6.05
N HIS A 81 4.86 11.92 -6.17
CA HIS A 81 4.12 10.67 -6.32
C HIS A 81 3.85 10.06 -4.95
N PHE A 82 2.68 9.48 -4.80
CA PHE A 82 2.35 8.73 -3.59
C PHE A 82 1.54 7.48 -3.90
N ASN A 83 1.53 6.57 -2.95
CA ASN A 83 0.64 5.42 -2.96
C ASN A 83 0.24 5.05 -1.53
N LEU A 84 -0.92 4.43 -1.38
CA LEU A 84 -1.52 4.06 -0.10
C LEU A 84 -1.94 2.59 -0.13
N SER A 85 -1.85 1.93 1.00
CA SER A 85 -2.45 0.63 1.24
C SER A 85 -2.87 0.49 2.69
N HIS A 86 -3.84 -0.36 2.96
CA HIS A 86 -4.30 -0.67 4.32
C HIS A 86 -4.74 -2.13 4.43
N CYS A 87 -4.60 -2.67 5.63
CA CYS A 87 -5.17 -3.94 6.05
C CYS A 87 -5.67 -3.80 7.50
N LYS A 88 -6.23 -4.87 8.09
CA LYS A 88 -6.72 -4.82 9.48
C LYS A 88 -5.64 -4.52 10.51
N ALA A 89 -4.36 -4.74 10.21
CA ALA A 89 -3.25 -4.49 11.12
C ALA A 89 -2.70 -3.06 11.02
N GLY A 90 -2.92 -2.35 9.92
CA GLY A 90 -2.38 -1.00 9.76
C GLY A 90 -2.55 -0.38 8.38
N ILE A 91 -1.97 0.79 8.22
CA ILE A 91 -1.94 1.59 7.00
C ILE A 91 -0.49 1.84 6.60
N ALA A 92 -0.23 1.78 5.30
CA ALA A 92 1.06 2.11 4.73
C ALA A 92 0.92 3.23 3.68
N VAL A 93 1.86 4.17 3.70
CA VAL A 93 1.96 5.29 2.76
C VAL A 93 3.37 5.34 2.21
N ALA A 94 3.52 5.49 0.91
CA ALA A 94 4.79 5.82 0.27
C ALA A 94 4.70 7.17 -0.45
N VAL A 95 5.77 7.96 -0.38
CA VAL A 95 5.95 9.22 -1.12
C VAL A 95 7.30 9.22 -1.84
N SER A 96 7.37 9.78 -3.04
CA SER A 96 8.57 9.75 -3.87
C SER A 96 8.53 10.80 -4.98
N ASP A 97 9.70 11.19 -5.51
CA ASP A 97 9.84 12.03 -6.71
C ASP A 97 9.58 11.26 -8.02
N ALA A 98 9.42 9.93 -7.95
CA ALA A 98 9.12 9.06 -9.07
C ALA A 98 7.92 8.16 -8.74
N PRO A 99 7.27 7.56 -9.75
CA PRO A 99 6.17 6.62 -9.52
C PRO A 99 6.52 5.56 -8.48
N VAL A 100 5.60 5.30 -7.55
CA VAL A 100 5.76 4.38 -6.44
C VAL A 100 4.49 3.55 -6.24
N GLY A 101 4.67 2.30 -5.80
CA GLY A 101 3.61 1.42 -5.34
C GLY A 101 3.93 0.91 -3.95
N ILE A 102 2.94 0.78 -3.08
CA ILE A 102 3.06 0.18 -1.75
C ILE A 102 1.88 -0.72 -1.47
N ASP A 103 2.16 -1.86 -0.84
CA ASP A 103 1.10 -2.73 -0.33
C ASP A 103 1.43 -3.23 1.08
N ILE A 104 0.38 -3.33 1.91
CA ILE A 104 0.43 -3.92 3.26
C ILE A 104 -0.68 -4.95 3.39
N GLU A 105 -0.35 -6.16 3.89
CA GLU A 105 -1.31 -7.24 4.05
C GLU A 105 -1.08 -7.99 5.35
N CYS A 106 -2.18 -8.43 5.98
CA CYS A 106 -2.13 -9.23 7.20
C CYS A 106 -1.54 -10.61 6.91
N ILE A 107 -0.63 -11.07 7.78
CA ILE A 107 -0.17 -12.46 7.82
C ILE A 107 -1.32 -13.36 8.27
N GLY A 108 -1.40 -14.58 7.73
CA GLY A 108 -2.45 -15.55 8.09
C GLY A 108 -3.73 -15.48 7.24
N ARG A 109 -3.79 -14.63 6.21
CA ARG A 109 -4.93 -14.55 5.26
C ARG A 109 -4.80 -15.47 4.04
N GLY A 110 -3.67 -16.18 3.93
CA GLY A 110 -3.41 -17.06 2.81
C GLY A 110 -4.38 -18.24 2.72
N ASN A 111 -4.80 -18.57 1.49
CA ASN A 111 -5.46 -19.84 1.20
C ASN A 111 -4.93 -20.42 -0.10
N ASP A 112 -5.00 -21.74 -0.22
CA ASP A 112 -4.41 -22.49 -1.34
C ASP A 112 -5.01 -22.12 -2.69
N ALA A 113 -6.31 -21.87 -2.77
CA ALA A 113 -6.98 -21.49 -4.00
C ALA A 113 -6.48 -20.16 -4.56
N VAL A 114 -6.34 -19.16 -3.67
CA VAL A 114 -5.78 -17.85 -4.05
C VAL A 114 -4.30 -17.98 -4.39
N ALA A 115 -3.52 -18.78 -3.64
CA ALA A 115 -2.12 -19.01 -3.93
C ALA A 115 -1.93 -19.57 -5.35
N ARG A 116 -2.70 -20.59 -5.76
CA ARG A 116 -2.68 -21.16 -7.12
C ARG A 116 -3.08 -20.17 -8.21
N TYR A 117 -3.91 -19.20 -7.88
CA TYR A 117 -4.35 -18.18 -8.83
C TYR A 117 -3.20 -17.21 -9.19
N PHE A 118 -2.48 -16.71 -8.20
CA PHE A 118 -1.53 -15.63 -8.43
C PHE A 118 -0.04 -16.04 -8.42
N MET A 119 0.31 -17.21 -7.85
CA MET A 119 1.68 -17.69 -7.80
C MET A 119 2.07 -18.43 -9.08
N SER A 120 3.30 -18.24 -9.54
CA SER A 120 3.93 -19.12 -10.52
C SER A 120 4.19 -20.51 -9.92
N ASP A 121 4.51 -21.50 -10.74
CA ASP A 121 4.79 -22.87 -10.26
C ASP A 121 5.94 -22.90 -9.25
N VAL A 122 6.98 -22.07 -9.47
CA VAL A 122 8.14 -21.97 -8.57
C VAL A 122 7.74 -21.31 -7.23
N GLU A 123 6.97 -20.21 -7.28
CA GLU A 123 6.48 -19.54 -6.09
C GLU A 123 5.52 -20.44 -5.29
N TYR A 124 4.64 -21.15 -5.98
CA TYR A 124 3.72 -22.08 -5.35
C TYR A 124 4.46 -23.26 -4.69
N ALA A 125 5.48 -23.82 -5.35
CA ALA A 125 6.31 -24.88 -4.75
C ALA A 125 7.01 -24.38 -3.46
N ARG A 126 7.53 -23.13 -3.45
CA ARG A 126 8.09 -22.50 -2.24
C ARG A 126 7.02 -22.36 -1.15
N TYR A 127 5.83 -21.89 -1.49
CA TYR A 127 4.70 -21.75 -0.58
C TYR A 127 4.29 -23.09 0.04
N ALA A 128 4.10 -24.12 -0.80
CA ALA A 128 3.61 -25.43 -0.37
C ALA A 128 4.61 -26.22 0.50
N GLN A 129 5.92 -25.93 0.38
CA GLN A 129 7.00 -26.60 1.13
C GLN A 129 7.45 -25.77 2.35
N ALA A 130 6.94 -24.55 2.56
CA ALA A 130 7.35 -23.69 3.64
C ALA A 130 6.85 -24.20 5.01
N GLU A 131 7.66 -24.04 6.04
CA GLU A 131 7.25 -24.28 7.43
C GLU A 131 6.14 -23.31 7.87
N HIS A 132 6.19 -22.06 7.35
CA HIS A 132 5.19 -21.01 7.57
C HIS A 132 4.65 -20.48 6.23
N PRO A 133 3.69 -21.22 5.59
CA PRO A 133 3.17 -20.85 4.27
C PRO A 133 2.51 -19.47 4.22
N ASP A 134 1.87 -19.06 5.30
CA ASP A 134 1.22 -17.75 5.45
C ASP A 134 2.19 -16.57 5.36
N LEU A 135 3.45 -16.73 5.81
CA LEU A 135 4.49 -15.73 5.62
C LEU A 135 4.88 -15.60 4.14
N VAL A 136 5.05 -16.74 3.46
CA VAL A 136 5.38 -16.76 2.02
C VAL A 136 4.24 -16.17 1.21
N PHE A 137 3.00 -16.48 1.59
CA PHE A 137 1.81 -15.90 0.96
C PHE A 137 1.80 -14.37 1.07
N ALA A 138 1.91 -13.85 2.30
CA ALA A 138 1.87 -12.41 2.55
C ALA A 138 3.02 -11.67 1.84
N GLU A 139 4.23 -12.23 1.85
CA GLU A 139 5.37 -11.69 1.13
C GLU A 139 5.09 -11.60 -0.38
N LEU A 140 4.71 -12.70 -1.02
CA LEU A 140 4.50 -12.74 -2.47
C LEU A 140 3.29 -11.90 -2.90
N TRP A 141 2.22 -11.90 -2.11
CA TRP A 141 1.04 -11.08 -2.38
C TRP A 141 1.39 -9.60 -2.35
N THR A 142 1.97 -9.09 -1.25
CA THR A 142 2.30 -7.67 -1.13
C THR A 142 3.30 -7.20 -2.20
N ARG A 143 4.27 -8.05 -2.58
CA ARG A 143 5.23 -7.75 -3.65
C ARG A 143 4.53 -7.54 -4.99
N LYS A 144 3.61 -8.43 -5.35
CA LYS A 144 2.86 -8.33 -6.61
C LYS A 144 1.92 -7.14 -6.60
N GLU A 145 1.16 -6.94 -5.51
CA GLU A 145 0.28 -5.79 -5.36
C GLU A 145 1.05 -4.45 -5.39
N ALA A 146 2.23 -4.37 -4.79
CA ALA A 146 3.06 -3.17 -4.87
C ALA A 146 3.48 -2.86 -6.32
N VAL A 147 3.84 -3.89 -7.12
CA VAL A 147 4.14 -3.71 -8.55
C VAL A 147 2.91 -3.32 -9.36
N VAL A 148 1.76 -3.93 -9.12
CA VAL A 148 0.49 -3.56 -9.76
C VAL A 148 0.14 -2.10 -9.46
N LYS A 149 0.27 -1.67 -8.20
CA LYS A 149 0.03 -0.28 -7.76
C LYS A 149 1.05 0.70 -8.34
N LEU A 150 2.31 0.28 -8.52
CA LEU A 150 3.34 1.09 -9.20
C LEU A 150 2.91 1.38 -10.63
N THR A 151 2.55 0.35 -11.39
CA THR A 151 2.18 0.49 -12.81
C THR A 151 0.85 1.22 -13.01
N GLY A 152 -0.07 1.12 -12.04
CA GLY A 152 -1.40 1.71 -12.10
C GLY A 152 -2.35 1.05 -13.12
N ARG A 153 -1.98 -0.11 -13.68
CA ARG A 153 -2.78 -0.81 -14.71
C ARG A 153 -3.86 -1.72 -14.16
N GLY A 154 -3.90 -1.89 -12.83
CA GLY A 154 -4.78 -2.88 -12.19
C GLY A 154 -4.23 -4.30 -12.30
N ILE A 155 -4.99 -5.25 -11.78
CA ILE A 155 -4.66 -6.68 -11.85
C ILE A 155 -4.98 -7.17 -13.27
N ASP A 156 -3.98 -7.71 -13.95
CA ASP A 156 -4.11 -8.38 -15.25
C ASP A 156 -3.83 -9.89 -15.13
N ASP A 157 -3.99 -10.62 -16.24
CA ASP A 157 -3.82 -12.07 -16.29
C ASP A 157 -2.36 -12.55 -16.09
N ASN A 158 -1.40 -11.61 -15.95
CA ASN A 158 0.03 -11.91 -15.84
C ASN A 158 0.54 -11.99 -14.40
N LEU A 159 -0.32 -12.00 -13.38
CA LEU A 159 0.11 -12.05 -11.97
C LEU A 159 1.15 -13.14 -11.68
N LYS A 160 1.01 -14.31 -12.27
CA LYS A 160 1.95 -15.44 -12.07
C LYS A 160 3.38 -15.11 -12.48
N GLN A 161 3.56 -14.33 -13.53
CA GLN A 161 4.87 -13.99 -14.07
C GLN A 161 5.35 -12.57 -13.66
N LEU A 162 4.52 -11.84 -12.94
CA LEU A 162 4.72 -10.42 -12.68
C LEU A 162 6.11 -10.12 -12.11
N LEU A 163 6.54 -10.85 -11.08
CA LEU A 163 7.84 -10.59 -10.44
C LEU A 163 9.01 -10.96 -11.36
N SER A 164 8.89 -11.99 -12.18
CA SER A 164 9.94 -12.38 -13.14
C SER A 164 10.07 -11.40 -14.31
N LEU A 165 8.99 -10.69 -14.65
CA LEU A 165 8.97 -9.68 -15.71
C LEU A 165 9.34 -8.28 -15.20
N SER A 166 9.47 -8.09 -13.88
CA SER A 166 9.70 -6.79 -13.25
C SER A 166 11.18 -6.52 -12.93
N ASN A 167 12.11 -6.95 -13.78
CA ASN A 167 13.55 -6.76 -13.59
C ASN A 167 14.02 -5.28 -13.51
N HIS A 168 13.16 -4.37 -13.95
CA HIS A 168 13.37 -2.92 -13.90
C HIS A 168 12.72 -2.26 -12.68
N VAL A 169 12.22 -3.06 -11.74
CA VAL A 169 11.59 -2.60 -10.50
C VAL A 169 12.43 -2.99 -9.30
N GLU A 170 12.78 -2.02 -8.49
CA GLU A 170 13.30 -2.25 -7.15
C GLU A 170 12.12 -2.59 -6.21
N LEU A 171 12.24 -3.70 -5.50
CA LEU A 171 11.24 -4.20 -4.56
C LEU A 171 11.87 -4.39 -3.18
N VAL A 172 11.35 -3.67 -2.20
CA VAL A 172 11.71 -3.84 -0.79
C VAL A 172 10.52 -4.41 -0.03
N THR A 173 10.74 -5.50 0.71
CA THR A 173 9.71 -6.12 1.54
C THR A 173 10.17 -6.18 2.99
N ARG A 174 9.28 -5.82 3.91
CA ARG A 174 9.49 -5.95 5.35
C ARG A 174 8.38 -6.83 5.93
N MET A 175 8.81 -7.86 6.67
CA MET A 175 7.94 -8.78 7.40
C MET A 175 7.90 -8.37 8.86
N GLU A 176 6.80 -7.82 9.32
CA GLU A 176 6.57 -7.42 10.72
C GLU A 176 5.75 -8.52 11.42
N ILE A 177 6.42 -9.64 11.70
CA ILE A 177 5.77 -10.89 12.17
C ILE A 177 5.03 -10.66 13.50
N GLU A 178 5.65 -9.97 14.45
CA GLU A 178 5.06 -9.67 15.77
C GLU A 178 3.82 -8.76 15.65
N LYS A 179 3.77 -7.93 14.62
CA LYS A 179 2.65 -7.03 14.32
C LYS A 179 1.61 -7.65 13.39
N GLY A 180 1.92 -8.83 12.83
CA GLY A 180 1.00 -9.61 12.02
C GLY A 180 0.79 -9.10 10.60
N TYR A 181 1.76 -8.40 9.99
CA TYR A 181 1.65 -7.95 8.60
C TYR A 181 2.96 -8.02 7.82
N ALA A 182 2.84 -7.99 6.50
CA ALA A 182 3.93 -7.73 5.55
C ALA A 182 3.68 -6.41 4.83
N VAL A 183 4.73 -5.67 4.48
CA VAL A 183 4.67 -4.47 3.65
C VAL A 183 5.70 -4.56 2.54
N SER A 184 5.29 -4.26 1.30
CA SER A 184 6.19 -4.20 0.14
C SER A 184 6.07 -2.87 -0.58
N ILE A 185 7.21 -2.37 -1.06
CA ILE A 185 7.30 -1.11 -1.81
C ILE A 185 8.00 -1.40 -3.12
N ALA A 186 7.46 -0.82 -4.20
CA ALA A 186 7.98 -0.94 -5.56
C ALA A 186 8.26 0.42 -6.16
N GLN A 187 9.41 0.57 -6.82
CA GLN A 187 9.79 1.74 -7.59
C GLN A 187 10.58 1.31 -8.82
N TYR A 188 10.51 2.08 -9.91
CA TYR A 188 11.39 1.81 -11.05
C TYR A 188 12.85 2.06 -10.69
N ILE A 189 13.73 1.16 -11.12
CA ILE A 189 15.18 1.34 -10.99
C ILE A 189 15.56 2.53 -11.87
N ASP A 190 16.22 3.52 -11.27
CA ASP A 190 16.76 4.65 -12.03
C ASP A 190 17.96 4.15 -12.85
N CYS A 191 17.71 3.88 -14.12
CA CYS A 191 18.76 3.54 -15.08
C CYS A 191 19.48 4.82 -15.48
N GLY A 192 20.20 5.44 -14.53
CA GLY A 192 20.87 6.74 -14.68
C GLY A 192 21.22 7.08 -16.14
N LYS A 193 20.74 8.26 -16.55
CA LYS A 193 21.04 8.86 -17.88
C LYS A 193 22.52 9.20 -17.99
#